data_72800dd06b4fe84b0e169084ada370d1
#
_entry.id   72800dd06b4fe84b0e169084ada370d1
#
_cell.length_a   1.000
_cell.length_b   1.000
_cell.length_c   1.000
_cell.angle_alpha   90.00
_cell.angle_beta   90.00
_cell.angle_gamma   90.00
#
_symmetry.space_group_name_H-M   'P 1'
#
loop_
_entity.id
_entity.type
_entity.pdbx_description
1 polymer ?
#
loop_
_entity_poly.entity_id
_entity_poly.type
_entity_poly.pdbx_seq_one_letter_code
_entity_poly.pdbx_strand_id
1 'polypeptide(L)'
;MSEAIKPKIAGYHRHLLLCTGPRCTADGAAQALFDSLGAKFKAAGLDSGALRVKRTRAACFAACKGGPILCVQPDGTWYYGVTDAVMDRIVTEHLIGGRPVNEHVFHQAEAGLDTTASE
;
A
#
# COMPACT_ATOMS: atom_id res chain seq x y z
N MET A 1 19.54 -16.94 29.12
CA MET A 1 19.35 -16.25 27.87
C MET A 1 17.93 -16.42 27.36
N SER A 2 17.32 -15.36 26.97
CA SER A 2 15.97 -15.47 26.45
C SER A 2 16.00 -15.63 24.95
N GLU A 3 15.07 -16.38 24.44
CA GLU A 3 14.90 -16.54 23.01
C GLU A 3 13.77 -15.66 22.55
N ALA A 4 13.92 -15.10 21.36
CA ALA A 4 12.85 -14.33 20.75
C ALA A 4 11.69 -15.26 20.41
N ILE A 5 10.50 -14.86 20.79
CA ILE A 5 9.30 -15.59 20.45
C ILE A 5 8.95 -15.27 19.00
N LYS A 6 8.77 -16.29 18.18
CA LYS A 6 8.43 -16.09 16.78
C LYS A 6 7.00 -15.57 16.68
N PRO A 7 6.80 -14.35 16.14
CA PRO A 7 5.44 -13.83 16.00
C PRO A 7 4.70 -14.51 14.85
N LYS A 8 3.40 -14.32 14.84
CA LYS A 8 2.54 -14.82 13.78
C LYS A 8 1.77 -13.68 13.16
N ILE A 9 1.60 -13.74 11.87
CA ILE A 9 0.74 -12.80 11.13
C ILE A 9 -0.31 -13.64 10.42
N ALA A 10 -1.58 -13.24 10.54
CA ALA A 10 -2.64 -13.90 9.80
C ALA A 10 -2.39 -13.74 8.30
N GLY A 11 -2.79 -14.75 7.52
CA GLY A 11 -2.58 -14.70 6.08
C GLY A 11 -3.18 -13.47 5.43
N TYR A 12 -2.52 -12.95 4.42
CA TYR A 12 -3.02 -11.82 3.65
C TYR A 12 -2.60 -11.97 2.20
N HIS A 13 -3.38 -11.35 1.30
CA HIS A 13 -3.13 -11.44 -0.14
C HIS A 13 -2.20 -10.32 -0.59
N ARG A 14 -2.43 -9.11 -0.11
CA ARG A 14 -1.61 -7.94 -0.45
C ARG A 14 -1.33 -7.14 0.79
N HIS A 15 -0.26 -6.36 0.73
CA HIS A 15 0.14 -5.47 1.80
C HIS A 15 0.29 -4.06 1.23
N LEU A 16 -0.53 -3.14 1.73
CA LEU A 16 -0.52 -1.75 1.31
C LEU A 16 0.24 -0.92 2.33
N LEU A 17 1.21 -0.15 1.86
CA LEU A 17 2.01 0.74 2.70
C LEU A 17 1.80 2.17 2.23
N LEU A 18 1.41 3.04 3.14
CA LEU A 18 1.11 4.43 2.84
C LEU A 18 2.05 5.34 3.62
N CYS A 19 2.71 6.24 2.91
CA CYS A 19 3.59 7.23 3.54
C CYS A 19 2.74 8.29 4.22
N THR A 20 2.92 8.48 5.53
CA THR A 20 2.23 9.51 6.29
C THR A 20 3.18 10.60 6.80
N GLY A 21 4.41 10.63 6.28
CA GLY A 21 5.37 11.63 6.67
C GLY A 21 4.99 13.02 6.20
N PRO A 22 5.47 14.07 6.90
CA PRO A 22 5.06 15.45 6.58
C PRO A 22 5.56 15.92 5.22
N ARG A 23 6.56 15.27 4.65
CA ARG A 23 7.04 15.64 3.32
C ARG A 23 6.12 15.15 2.20
N CYS A 24 5.31 14.13 2.46
CA CYS A 24 4.36 13.64 1.46
C CYS A 24 3.14 14.54 1.39
N THR A 25 2.59 14.88 2.56
CA THR A 25 1.47 15.83 2.64
C THR A 25 1.62 16.62 3.92
N ALA A 26 1.89 17.91 3.79
CA ALA A 26 2.11 18.78 4.94
C ALA A 26 0.82 19.08 5.70
N ASP A 27 -0.33 18.90 5.05
CA ASP A 27 -1.63 19.20 5.63
C ASP A 27 -2.28 18.00 6.32
N GLY A 28 -1.57 16.87 6.42
CA GLY A 28 -2.11 15.68 7.07
C GLY A 28 -3.03 14.85 6.20
N ALA A 29 -3.11 15.14 4.90
CA ALA A 29 -4.02 14.40 4.01
C ALA A 29 -3.68 12.91 3.96
N ALA A 30 -2.40 12.55 3.98
CA ALA A 30 -1.99 11.15 3.94
C ALA A 30 -2.43 10.41 5.19
N GLN A 31 -2.31 11.04 6.37
CA GLN A 31 -2.75 10.40 7.61
C GLN A 31 -4.26 10.23 7.61
N ALA A 32 -5.00 11.23 7.15
CA ALA A 32 -6.46 11.12 7.06
C ALA A 32 -6.86 10.00 6.10
N LEU A 33 -6.15 9.88 4.98
CA LEU A 33 -6.39 8.80 4.03
C LEU A 33 -6.14 7.44 4.70
N PHE A 34 -5.02 7.30 5.41
CA PHE A 34 -4.72 6.06 6.11
C PHE A 34 -5.81 5.70 7.12
N ASP A 35 -6.28 6.70 7.87
CA ASP A 35 -7.31 6.48 8.87
C ASP A 35 -8.62 5.99 8.24
N SER A 36 -8.87 6.32 6.98
CA SER A 36 -10.09 5.90 6.28
C SER A 36 -10.00 4.47 5.75
N LEU A 37 -8.79 3.88 5.69
CA LEU A 37 -8.60 2.58 5.02
C LEU A 37 -9.32 1.44 5.72
N GLY A 38 -9.44 1.48 7.04
CA GLY A 38 -10.14 0.43 7.76
C GLY A 38 -11.58 0.27 7.28
N ALA A 39 -12.30 1.38 7.16
CA ALA A 39 -13.67 1.36 6.69
C ALA A 39 -13.76 0.98 5.21
N LYS A 40 -12.84 1.51 4.39
CA LYS A 40 -12.81 1.19 2.96
C LYS A 40 -12.58 -0.31 2.72
N PHE A 41 -11.62 -0.89 3.44
CA PHE A 41 -11.31 -2.30 3.29
C PHE A 41 -12.46 -3.17 3.79
N LYS A 42 -13.07 -2.80 4.91
CA LYS A 42 -14.21 -3.55 5.43
C LYS A 42 -15.37 -3.53 4.45
N ALA A 43 -15.67 -2.36 3.89
CA ALA A 43 -16.77 -2.24 2.92
C ALA A 43 -16.50 -3.05 1.66
N ALA A 44 -15.24 -3.24 1.29
CA ALA A 44 -14.84 -3.97 0.09
C ALA A 44 -14.59 -5.45 0.35
N GLY A 45 -14.71 -5.92 1.60
CA GLY A 45 -14.43 -7.32 1.93
C GLY A 45 -12.95 -7.66 1.94
N LEU A 46 -12.08 -6.67 2.17
CA LEU A 46 -10.64 -6.86 2.14
C LEU A 46 -10.02 -6.98 3.54
N ASP A 47 -10.82 -6.92 4.59
CA ASP A 47 -10.33 -7.02 5.96
C ASP A 47 -10.21 -8.45 6.44
N SER A 48 -10.65 -9.42 5.64
CA SER A 48 -10.56 -10.84 5.98
C SER A 48 -10.70 -11.66 4.71
N GLY A 49 -10.46 -12.97 4.82
CA GLY A 49 -10.67 -13.89 3.73
C GLY A 49 -9.52 -13.94 2.73
N ALA A 50 -9.77 -14.51 1.56
CA ALA A 50 -8.75 -14.80 0.56
C ALA A 50 -8.08 -13.55 0.01
N LEU A 51 -8.80 -12.42 -0.04
CA LEU A 51 -8.27 -11.18 -0.59
C LEU A 51 -7.83 -10.20 0.51
N ARG A 52 -7.65 -10.67 1.73
CA ARG A 52 -7.28 -9.79 2.84
C ARG A 52 -6.08 -8.92 2.50
N VAL A 53 -6.22 -7.64 2.75
CA VAL A 53 -5.15 -6.65 2.54
C VAL A 53 -4.69 -6.15 3.90
N LYS A 54 -3.40 -6.31 4.17
CA LYS A 54 -2.77 -5.75 5.35
C LYS A 54 -2.37 -4.31 5.04
N ARG A 55 -2.59 -3.39 5.96
CA ARG A 55 -2.20 -2.00 5.77
C ARG A 55 -1.22 -1.56 6.84
N THR A 56 -0.25 -0.75 6.42
CA THR A 56 0.76 -0.22 7.32
C THR A 56 1.08 1.20 6.86
N ARG A 57 1.25 2.10 7.81
CA ARG A 57 1.74 3.43 7.48
C ARG A 57 3.25 3.46 7.64
N ALA A 58 3.90 4.23 6.80
CA ALA A 58 5.34 4.42 6.84
C ALA A 58 5.64 5.90 7.04
N ALA A 59 6.72 6.20 7.74
CA ALA A 59 7.10 7.59 7.97
C ALA A 59 7.62 8.26 6.71
N CYS A 60 8.32 7.51 5.86
CA CYS A 60 8.89 8.06 4.63
C CYS A 60 9.36 6.93 3.72
N PHE A 61 9.13 7.09 2.41
CA PHE A 61 9.66 6.19 1.39
C PHE A 61 10.80 6.85 0.61
N ALA A 62 11.24 8.02 1.01
CA ALA A 62 12.22 8.82 0.27
C ALA A 62 11.72 9.23 -1.12
N ALA A 63 10.41 9.27 -1.31
CA ALA A 63 9.76 9.76 -2.51
C ALA A 63 8.87 10.92 -2.10
N CYS A 64 9.44 12.09 -1.89
CA CYS A 64 8.83 13.18 -1.14
C CYS A 64 7.95 14.12 -1.98
N LYS A 65 7.66 13.79 -3.22
CA LYS A 65 6.85 14.62 -4.10
C LYS A 65 5.61 13.87 -4.56
N GLY A 66 4.54 14.63 -4.78
CA GLY A 66 3.34 14.05 -5.36
C GLY A 66 2.56 13.18 -4.40
N GLY A 67 2.68 13.41 -3.10
CA GLY A 67 1.94 12.64 -2.11
C GLY A 67 0.44 12.86 -2.19
N PRO A 68 -0.34 12.00 -1.56
CA PRO A 68 0.11 10.80 -0.83
C PRO A 68 0.74 9.73 -1.73
N ILE A 69 1.77 9.07 -1.19
CA ILE A 69 2.49 8.01 -1.88
C ILE A 69 2.16 6.69 -1.20
N LEU A 70 1.83 5.68 -1.99
CA LEU A 70 1.62 4.34 -1.43
C LEU A 70 2.19 3.26 -2.33
N CYS A 71 2.44 2.11 -1.72
CA CYS A 71 2.97 0.95 -2.41
C CYS A 71 2.10 -0.26 -2.10
N VAL A 72 1.85 -1.08 -3.10
CA VAL A 72 1.10 -2.33 -2.95
C VAL A 72 2.05 -3.48 -3.19
N GLN A 73 2.20 -4.35 -2.17
CA GLN A 73 3.07 -5.53 -2.25
C GLN A 73 2.21 -6.79 -2.23
N PRO A 74 2.63 -7.86 -2.82
CA PRO A 74 3.92 -8.11 -3.47
C PRO A 74 4.00 -7.61 -4.90
N ASP A 75 2.97 -6.91 -5.38
CA ASP A 75 2.90 -6.44 -6.76
C ASP A 75 4.04 -5.46 -7.08
N GLY A 76 4.55 -4.75 -6.07
CA GLY A 76 5.59 -3.77 -6.28
C GLY A 76 5.12 -2.54 -7.02
N THR A 77 3.85 -2.20 -6.89
CA THR A 77 3.24 -1.07 -7.59
C THR A 77 3.24 0.15 -6.67
N TRP A 78 3.80 1.24 -7.17
CA TRP A 78 3.95 2.48 -6.41
C TRP A 78 3.08 3.57 -7.01
N TYR A 79 2.23 4.16 -6.18
CA TYR A 79 1.26 5.18 -6.59
C TYR A 79 1.61 6.54 -6.03
N TYR A 80 1.25 7.59 -6.77
CA TYR A 80 1.39 8.97 -6.32
C TYR A 80 0.06 9.70 -6.46
N GLY A 81 -0.07 10.83 -5.78
CA GLY A 81 -1.28 11.65 -5.88
C GLY A 81 -2.53 10.93 -5.46
N VAL A 82 -2.45 10.08 -4.44
CA VAL A 82 -3.55 9.21 -4.04
C VAL A 82 -4.54 10.00 -3.19
N THR A 83 -5.53 10.58 -3.85
CA THR A 83 -6.66 11.21 -3.17
C THR A 83 -7.63 10.14 -2.70
N ASP A 84 -8.68 10.55 -1.98
CA ASP A 84 -9.71 9.64 -1.53
C ASP A 84 -10.36 8.92 -2.72
N ALA A 85 -10.66 9.65 -3.79
CA ALA A 85 -11.26 9.07 -4.99
C ALA A 85 -10.30 8.07 -5.68
N VAL A 86 -9.01 8.40 -5.76
CA VAL A 86 -8.02 7.50 -6.33
C VAL A 86 -7.88 6.25 -5.47
N MET A 87 -7.94 6.40 -4.14
CA MET A 87 -7.89 5.25 -3.25
C MET A 87 -9.07 4.31 -3.50
N ASP A 88 -10.26 4.84 -3.71
CA ASP A 88 -11.41 4.01 -4.02
C ASP A 88 -11.21 3.24 -5.31
N ARG A 89 -10.59 3.86 -6.31
CA ARG A 89 -10.24 3.15 -7.55
C ARG A 89 -9.21 2.06 -7.31
N ILE A 90 -8.20 2.33 -6.50
CA ILE A 90 -7.19 1.33 -6.17
C ILE A 90 -7.83 0.13 -5.48
N VAL A 91 -8.73 0.38 -4.55
CA VAL A 91 -9.46 -0.70 -3.87
C VAL A 91 -10.20 -1.57 -4.88
N THR A 92 -10.98 -0.96 -5.75
CA THR A 92 -11.84 -1.70 -6.67
C THR A 92 -11.05 -2.34 -7.80
N GLU A 93 -10.15 -1.58 -8.44
CA GLU A 93 -9.47 -2.04 -9.65
C GLU A 93 -8.24 -2.89 -9.36
N HIS A 94 -7.47 -2.52 -8.34
CA HIS A 94 -6.21 -3.21 -8.05
C HIS A 94 -6.37 -4.25 -6.94
N LEU A 95 -6.88 -3.87 -5.78
CA LEU A 95 -6.92 -4.79 -4.64
C LEU A 95 -7.96 -5.88 -4.84
N ILE A 96 -9.06 -5.60 -5.49
CA ILE A 96 -10.07 -6.60 -5.82
C ILE A 96 -9.84 -7.17 -7.21
N GLY A 97 -9.69 -6.29 -8.20
CA GLY A 97 -9.63 -6.69 -9.60
C GLY A 97 -8.25 -7.14 -10.09
N GLY A 98 -7.20 -6.86 -9.34
CA GLY A 98 -5.84 -7.25 -9.72
C GLY A 98 -5.21 -6.40 -10.80
N ARG A 99 -5.80 -5.26 -11.17
CA ARG A 99 -5.31 -4.38 -12.22
C ARG A 99 -4.91 -3.03 -11.66
N PRO A 100 -3.64 -2.63 -11.77
CA PRO A 100 -3.22 -1.33 -11.25
C PRO A 100 -3.94 -0.16 -11.91
N VAL A 101 -4.07 0.94 -11.16
CA VAL A 101 -4.61 2.20 -11.68
C VAL A 101 -3.43 2.93 -12.33
N ASN A 102 -3.17 2.63 -13.60
CA ASN A 102 -1.92 3.03 -14.25
C ASN A 102 -1.68 4.53 -14.30
N GLU A 103 -2.74 5.34 -14.34
CA GLU A 103 -2.61 6.80 -14.40
C GLU A 103 -1.87 7.37 -13.18
N HIS A 104 -1.86 6.64 -12.07
CA HIS A 104 -1.23 7.09 -10.83
C HIS A 104 -0.03 6.26 -10.43
N VAL A 105 0.42 5.36 -11.29
CA VAL A 105 1.61 4.54 -11.04
C VAL A 105 2.85 5.30 -11.49
N PHE A 106 3.83 5.45 -10.59
CA PHE A 106 5.09 6.07 -10.96
C PHE A 106 6.27 5.10 -10.92
N HIS A 107 6.07 3.93 -10.35
CA HIS A 107 7.11 2.90 -10.29
C HIS A 107 6.46 1.54 -10.21
N GLN A 108 7.01 0.58 -10.93
CA GLN A 108 6.51 -0.78 -10.94
C GLN A 108 7.71 -1.72 -10.88
N ALA A 109 7.77 -2.54 -9.83
CA ALA A 109 8.81 -3.55 -9.74
C ALA A 109 8.60 -4.62 -10.80
N GLU A 110 9.69 -5.10 -11.38
CA GLU A 110 9.60 -6.14 -12.39
C GLU A 110 9.31 -7.49 -11.76
N ALA A 111 8.35 -8.20 -12.33
CA ALA A 111 8.01 -9.53 -11.87
C ALA A 111 9.18 -10.48 -12.12
N GLY A 112 9.47 -11.34 -11.14
CA GLY A 112 10.52 -12.32 -11.27
C GLY A 112 11.92 -11.78 -11.16
N LEU A 113 12.05 -10.51 -10.92
CA LEU A 113 13.35 -9.92 -10.69
C LEU A 113 13.78 -10.21 -9.27
N ASP A 114 14.89 -10.70 -9.12
CA ASP A 114 15.37 -10.93 -7.79
C ASP A 114 16.81 -10.98 -7.78
N THR A 115 16.41 -10.92 -8.45
CA THR A 115 17.17 -10.96 -8.68
C THR A 115 18.03 -10.56 -9.16
N THR A 116 18.22 -10.74 -9.21
CA THR A 116 18.84 -10.50 -9.60
C THR A 116 19.43 -9.80 -9.88
N ALA A 117 19.54 -9.84 -9.95
CA ALA A 117 19.88 -9.30 -10.29
C ALA A 117 20.53 -8.49 -10.42
N SER A 118 20.73 -8.32 -10.28
CA SER A 118 21.11 -7.61 -10.44
C SER A 118 21.98 -7.13 -10.35
N GLU A 119 22.20 -7.45 -10.32
CA GLU A 119 22.89 -7.19 -10.20
C GLU A 119 23.50 -6.92 -10.41
#